data_52168e4c35caf2e47b86c1cd9881eaa6
#
_entry.id   52168e4c35caf2e47b86c1cd9881eaa6
#
_cell.length_a   1.000
_cell.length_b   1.000
_cell.length_c   1.000
_cell.angle_alpha   90.00
_cell.angle_beta   90.00
_cell.angle_gamma   90.00
#
_symmetry.space_group_name_H-M   'P 1'
#
loop_
_entity.id
_entity.type
_entity.pdbx_description
1 polymer ?
#
loop_
_entity_poly.entity_id
_entity_poly.type
_entity_poly.pdbx_seq_one_letter_code
_entity_poly.pdbx_strand_id
1 'polypeptide(L)'
;NILMPGDQQMYNLHHFPGNLALSPITEPEGWGFEIPEGAKEFTWMLVYGKMPHPCLILKNEEGIYDRIAVYLKKDVPKCLAVIEKDVYTKNVPDIMPNRQGGMENIVRNVRILDMAEDGSFLRMWYSNGFSADDNSVWYPTWIFDKIKANFGPPCATGQLGDGDDALVMDCNLEQWRQAAKWQADSINYMIHEEGVEVVFSHFHGPDMAGHTYMRTLKERA
;
A
#
# COMPACT_ATOMS: atom_id res chain seq x y z
N ASN A 1 -8.02 13.91 9.61
CA ASN A 1 -7.45 12.87 10.46
C ASN A 1 -7.85 11.52 9.92
N ILE A 2 -7.11 11.09 8.96
CA ILE A 2 -7.23 9.74 8.48
C ILE A 2 -6.60 8.88 9.55
N LEU A 3 -7.42 8.05 10.16
CA LEU A 3 -7.00 7.16 11.21
C LEU A 3 -6.13 6.07 10.61
N MET A 4 -4.84 6.21 10.84
CA MET A 4 -3.94 5.11 10.63
C MET A 4 -4.16 4.11 11.77
N PRO A 5 -4.52 2.88 11.48
CA PRO A 5 -4.40 1.84 12.47
C PRO A 5 -2.90 1.68 12.75
N GLY A 6 -2.44 2.17 13.89
CA GLY A 6 -1.03 2.21 14.26
C GLY A 6 -0.31 0.88 14.15
N ASP A 7 -1.06 -0.17 14.24
CA ASP A 7 -0.52 -1.54 14.27
C ASP A 7 -0.25 -2.15 12.89
N GLN A 8 -0.74 -1.57 11.82
CA GLN A 8 -0.43 -2.04 10.46
C GLN A 8 1.01 -1.79 10.05
N GLN A 9 1.68 -0.91 10.77
CA GLN A 9 3.09 -0.64 10.56
C GLN A 9 3.97 -1.87 10.80
N MET A 10 3.51 -2.80 11.61
CA MET A 10 4.28 -3.98 12.00
C MET A 10 4.32 -5.08 10.94
N TYR A 11 3.57 -4.95 9.86
CA TYR A 11 3.52 -5.93 8.78
C TYR A 11 4.41 -5.62 7.60
N ASN A 12 5.44 -4.94 7.85
CA ASN A 12 6.55 -4.95 6.96
C ASN A 12 7.27 -6.28 7.16
N LEU A 13 7.00 -7.21 6.27
CA LEU A 13 7.57 -8.54 6.24
C LEU A 13 9.07 -8.59 6.34
N HIS A 14 9.65 -7.52 5.96
CA HIS A 14 11.05 -7.27 5.91
C HIS A 14 11.72 -7.28 7.28
N HIS A 15 11.04 -6.77 8.32
CA HIS A 15 11.56 -6.74 9.68
C HIS A 15 11.23 -7.96 10.51
N PHE A 16 10.22 -8.71 10.11
CA PHE A 16 9.68 -9.81 10.88
C PHE A 16 9.58 -11.06 10.02
N PRO A 17 10.70 -11.64 9.59
CA PRO A 17 10.69 -12.84 8.75
C PRO A 17 9.99 -14.04 9.42
N GLY A 18 9.76 -13.99 10.73
CA GLY A 18 8.98 -14.97 11.46
C GLY A 18 7.49 -14.63 11.61
N ASN A 19 7.09 -13.39 11.31
CA ASN A 19 5.70 -12.94 11.35
C ASN A 19 5.15 -12.87 9.93
N LEU A 20 4.76 -14.01 9.44
CA LEU A 20 4.32 -14.13 8.08
C LEU A 20 2.97 -13.47 7.88
N ALA A 21 2.98 -12.31 7.27
CA ALA A 21 1.82 -11.82 6.56
C ALA A 21 1.64 -12.56 5.22
N LEU A 22 2.52 -13.49 4.87
CA LEU A 22 2.39 -14.38 3.72
C LEU A 22 2.34 -15.82 4.18
N SER A 23 1.47 -16.62 3.55
CA SER A 23 1.52 -18.07 3.65
C SER A 23 2.73 -18.62 2.88
N PRO A 24 3.10 -19.87 3.08
CA PRO A 24 4.03 -20.55 2.19
C PRO A 24 3.56 -20.46 0.73
N ILE A 25 4.53 -20.43 -0.19
CA ILE A 25 4.27 -20.50 -1.62
C ILE A 25 4.02 -21.96 -1.99
N THR A 26 2.91 -22.20 -2.69
CA THR A 26 2.47 -23.55 -3.07
C THR A 26 1.98 -23.58 -4.52
N GLU A 27 1.66 -24.77 -5.02
CA GLU A 27 0.88 -24.91 -6.25
C GLU A 27 -0.55 -24.40 -6.03
N PRO A 28 -1.18 -23.79 -7.04
CA PRO A 28 -2.51 -23.24 -6.93
C PRO A 28 -3.58 -24.31 -6.73
N GLU A 29 -4.47 -24.11 -5.76
CA GLU A 29 -5.55 -25.05 -5.46
C GLU A 29 -6.87 -24.31 -5.17
N GLY A 30 -7.99 -24.87 -5.64
CA GLY A 30 -9.34 -24.39 -5.30
C GLY A 30 -9.73 -23.07 -5.95
N TRP A 31 -9.16 -22.74 -7.12
CA TRP A 31 -9.56 -21.57 -7.89
C TRP A 31 -10.81 -21.88 -8.74
N GLY A 32 -11.78 -20.97 -8.73
CA GLY A 32 -13.05 -21.09 -9.44
C GLY A 32 -13.01 -20.63 -10.90
N PHE A 33 -11.84 -20.32 -11.43
CA PHE A 33 -11.61 -19.89 -12.80
C PHE A 33 -10.26 -20.39 -13.31
N GLU A 34 -10.05 -20.33 -14.62
CA GLU A 34 -8.79 -20.73 -15.27
C GLU A 34 -7.68 -19.75 -14.86
N ILE A 35 -6.58 -20.29 -14.37
CA ILE A 35 -5.39 -19.54 -13.96
C ILE A 35 -4.25 -19.77 -14.96
N PRO A 36 -3.31 -18.83 -15.09
CA PRO A 36 -2.15 -18.98 -15.96
C PRO A 36 -1.34 -20.22 -15.63
N GLU A 37 -0.89 -20.92 -16.66
CA GLU A 37 -0.06 -22.12 -16.55
C GLU A 37 1.24 -21.82 -15.78
N GLY A 38 1.56 -22.71 -14.85
CA GLY A 38 2.76 -22.60 -14.01
C GLY A 38 2.70 -21.47 -12.99
N ALA A 39 1.53 -20.87 -12.76
CA ALA A 39 1.37 -19.95 -11.64
C ALA A 39 1.64 -20.65 -10.31
N LYS A 40 2.12 -19.91 -9.32
CA LYS A 40 2.20 -20.36 -7.92
C LYS A 40 1.26 -19.54 -7.07
N GLU A 41 0.85 -20.04 -5.91
CA GLU A 41 -0.02 -19.29 -5.03
C GLU A 41 0.59 -19.04 -3.66
N PHE A 42 0.14 -17.96 -3.04
CA PHE A 42 0.29 -17.69 -1.62
C PHE A 42 -0.91 -16.88 -1.12
N THR A 43 -1.06 -16.80 0.19
CA THR A 43 -2.07 -15.93 0.80
C THR A 43 -1.36 -14.75 1.44
N TRP A 44 -1.73 -13.56 1.04
CA TRP A 44 -1.30 -12.32 1.68
C TRP A 44 -2.24 -12.01 2.84
N MET A 45 -1.71 -12.11 4.07
CA MET A 45 -2.47 -11.89 5.30
C MET A 45 -2.33 -10.45 5.73
N LEU A 46 -3.40 -9.68 5.64
CA LEU A 46 -3.47 -8.31 6.09
C LEU A 46 -4.17 -8.19 7.44
N VAL A 47 -3.90 -7.09 8.16
CA VAL A 47 -4.58 -6.76 9.42
C VAL A 47 -4.62 -7.94 10.39
N TYR A 48 -3.44 -8.44 10.80
CA TYR A 48 -3.30 -9.57 11.73
C TYR A 48 -3.99 -10.86 11.28
N GLY A 49 -3.95 -11.13 9.97
CA GLY A 49 -4.56 -12.33 9.40
C GLY A 49 -6.08 -12.29 9.28
N LYS A 50 -6.70 -11.15 9.51
CA LYS A 50 -8.17 -11.01 9.41
C LYS A 50 -8.66 -10.77 7.98
N MET A 51 -7.78 -10.36 7.08
CA MET A 51 -8.08 -10.06 5.67
C MET A 51 -7.12 -10.83 4.77
N PRO A 52 -7.38 -12.14 4.56
CA PRO A 52 -6.55 -12.92 3.64
C PRO A 52 -6.89 -12.57 2.20
N HIS A 53 -5.85 -12.28 1.40
CA HIS A 53 -5.97 -12.13 -0.04
C HIS A 53 -5.25 -13.28 -0.75
N PRO A 54 -5.96 -14.11 -1.50
CA PRO A 54 -5.30 -15.10 -2.34
C PRO A 54 -4.55 -14.38 -3.46
N CYS A 55 -3.32 -14.80 -3.68
CA CYS A 55 -2.43 -14.22 -4.67
C CYS A 55 -1.85 -15.29 -5.57
N LEU A 56 -1.66 -14.94 -6.84
CA LEU A 56 -0.92 -15.75 -7.80
C LEU A 56 0.41 -15.08 -8.12
N ILE A 57 1.49 -15.84 -8.10
CA ILE A 57 2.79 -15.43 -8.63
C ILE A 57 2.81 -15.89 -10.09
N LEU A 58 3.09 -14.95 -10.99
CA LEU A 58 2.95 -15.16 -12.42
C LEU A 58 4.29 -14.98 -13.14
N LYS A 59 4.43 -15.70 -14.23
CA LYS A 59 5.57 -15.62 -15.14
C LYS A 59 5.36 -14.55 -16.21
N ASN A 60 6.45 -13.97 -16.66
CA ASN A 60 6.50 -13.20 -17.91
C ASN A 60 6.62 -14.12 -19.13
N GLU A 61 6.76 -13.51 -20.30
CA GLU A 61 6.90 -14.23 -21.59
C GLU A 61 8.20 -15.05 -21.67
N GLU A 62 9.20 -14.73 -20.87
CA GLU A 62 10.48 -15.44 -20.78
C GLU A 62 10.46 -16.63 -19.82
N GLY A 63 9.32 -16.82 -19.12
CA GLY A 63 9.14 -17.89 -18.15
C GLY A 63 9.66 -17.58 -16.74
N ILE A 64 10.07 -16.33 -16.48
CA ILE A 64 10.60 -15.85 -15.21
C ILE A 64 9.44 -15.28 -14.37
N TYR A 65 9.38 -15.61 -13.09
CA TYR A 65 8.41 -15.02 -12.18
C TYR A 65 8.79 -13.58 -11.82
N ASP A 66 7.95 -12.62 -12.20
CA ASP A 66 8.22 -11.18 -12.04
C ASP A 66 7.04 -10.35 -11.54
N ARG A 67 5.90 -10.97 -11.30
CA ARG A 67 4.68 -10.26 -10.87
C ARG A 67 3.77 -11.10 -10.01
N ILE A 68 2.90 -10.42 -9.27
CA ILE A 68 1.80 -11.05 -8.53
C ILE A 68 0.46 -10.46 -8.95
N ALA A 69 -0.57 -11.30 -8.99
CA ALA A 69 -1.94 -10.87 -9.09
C ALA A 69 -2.63 -11.08 -7.74
N VAL A 70 -3.24 -10.04 -7.19
CA VAL A 70 -3.93 -10.04 -5.90
C VAL A 70 -5.42 -10.15 -6.13
N TYR A 71 -6.08 -11.07 -5.43
CA TYR A 71 -7.51 -11.31 -5.56
C TYR A 71 -8.23 -11.12 -4.23
N LEU A 72 -9.51 -10.72 -4.31
CA LEU A 72 -10.35 -10.66 -3.12
C LEU A 72 -10.74 -12.07 -2.65
N LYS A 73 -11.03 -12.97 -3.60
CA LYS A 73 -11.40 -14.37 -3.37
C LYS A 73 -10.99 -15.23 -4.55
N LYS A 74 -10.79 -16.54 -4.31
CA LYS A 74 -10.43 -17.52 -5.36
C LYS A 74 -11.53 -17.81 -6.39
N ASP A 75 -12.77 -17.46 -6.10
CA ASP A 75 -13.92 -17.64 -7.01
C ASP A 75 -14.28 -16.37 -7.80
N VAL A 76 -13.54 -15.28 -7.61
CA VAL A 76 -13.74 -14.01 -8.32
C VAL A 76 -12.60 -13.79 -9.32
N PRO A 77 -12.85 -13.91 -10.64
CA PRO A 77 -11.79 -13.85 -11.65
C PRO A 77 -11.16 -12.45 -11.81
N LYS A 78 -11.82 -11.40 -11.33
CA LYS A 78 -11.30 -10.04 -11.37
C LYS A 78 -10.29 -9.85 -10.25
N CYS A 79 -9.01 -9.67 -10.60
CA CYS A 79 -7.98 -9.29 -9.62
C CYS A 79 -8.17 -7.84 -9.14
N LEU A 80 -7.75 -7.58 -7.91
CA LEU A 80 -7.68 -6.23 -7.34
C LEU A 80 -6.56 -5.43 -8.00
N ALA A 81 -5.41 -6.04 -8.18
CA ALA A 81 -4.26 -5.44 -8.84
C ALA A 81 -3.28 -6.51 -9.35
N VAL A 82 -2.49 -6.12 -10.34
CA VAL A 82 -1.25 -6.81 -10.71
C VAL A 82 -0.09 -5.92 -10.28
N ILE A 83 0.87 -6.49 -9.56
CA ILE A 83 2.03 -5.79 -9.01
C ILE A 83 3.27 -6.42 -9.63
N GLU A 84 4.06 -5.62 -10.31
CA GLU A 84 5.28 -6.04 -10.98
C GLU A 84 6.49 -5.87 -10.06
N LYS A 85 7.49 -6.73 -10.22
CA LYS A 85 8.76 -6.64 -9.51
C LYS A 85 9.43 -5.29 -9.79
N ASP A 86 10.02 -4.70 -8.75
CA ASP A 86 10.73 -3.42 -8.78
C ASP A 86 9.86 -2.18 -9.10
N VAL A 87 8.55 -2.35 -9.29
CA VAL A 87 7.62 -1.25 -9.51
C VAL A 87 6.93 -0.83 -8.21
N TYR A 88 6.98 0.47 -7.89
CA TYR A 88 6.19 1.05 -6.81
C TYR A 88 4.77 1.29 -7.29
N THR A 89 3.85 0.39 -6.94
CA THR A 89 2.45 0.42 -7.37
C THR A 89 1.62 1.24 -6.39
N LYS A 90 1.04 2.33 -6.90
CA LYS A 90 0.24 3.29 -6.11
C LYS A 90 -1.23 2.94 -6.11
N ASN A 91 -1.90 3.30 -5.02
CA ASN A 91 -3.36 3.27 -4.89
C ASN A 91 -3.98 1.90 -5.25
N VAL A 92 -3.33 0.82 -4.84
CA VAL A 92 -3.89 -0.53 -4.97
C VAL A 92 -5.17 -0.60 -4.16
N PRO A 93 -6.33 -0.90 -4.78
CA PRO A 93 -7.60 -0.98 -4.08
C PRO A 93 -7.65 -2.19 -3.17
N ASP A 94 -8.27 -2.02 -2.01
CA ASP A 94 -8.44 -3.06 -1.01
C ASP A 94 -9.69 -2.78 -0.17
N ILE A 95 -10.05 -3.70 0.70
CA ILE A 95 -11.17 -3.59 1.63
C ILE A 95 -10.69 -4.00 3.01
N MET A 96 -10.99 -3.21 4.02
CA MET A 96 -10.63 -3.55 5.41
C MET A 96 -11.76 -3.25 6.39
N PRO A 97 -11.76 -3.90 7.57
CA PRO A 97 -12.69 -3.54 8.64
C PRO A 97 -12.47 -2.11 9.11
N ASN A 98 -13.55 -1.35 9.26
CA ASN A 98 -13.52 -0.04 9.88
C ASN A 98 -13.76 -0.11 11.39
N ARG A 99 -13.63 1.02 12.08
CA ARG A 99 -13.81 1.09 13.55
C ARG A 99 -15.25 0.84 14.02
N GLN A 100 -16.21 1.03 13.14
CA GLN A 100 -17.64 0.83 13.41
C GLN A 100 -18.07 -0.63 13.19
N GLY A 101 -17.14 -1.52 12.82
CA GLY A 101 -17.42 -2.93 12.57
C GLY A 101 -17.97 -3.25 11.19
N GLY A 102 -18.02 -2.27 10.28
CA GLY A 102 -18.31 -2.44 8.86
C GLY A 102 -17.04 -2.70 8.05
N MET A 103 -17.21 -2.75 6.73
CA MET A 103 -16.12 -2.83 5.76
C MET A 103 -15.95 -1.48 5.06
N GLU A 104 -14.73 -1.12 4.75
CA GLU A 104 -14.36 0.14 4.14
C GLU A 104 -13.44 -0.08 2.94
N ASN A 105 -13.72 0.61 1.83
CA ASN A 105 -12.82 0.66 0.70
C ASN A 105 -11.61 1.51 1.04
N ILE A 106 -10.44 0.96 0.81
CA ILE A 106 -9.17 1.62 1.04
C ILE A 106 -8.29 1.54 -0.18
N VAL A 107 -7.24 2.33 -0.19
CA VAL A 107 -6.12 2.19 -1.10
C VAL A 107 -4.82 2.07 -0.31
N ARG A 108 -3.87 1.34 -0.86
CA ARG A 108 -2.52 1.22 -0.32
C ARG A 108 -1.48 1.20 -1.43
N ASN A 109 -0.25 1.52 -1.10
CA ASN A 109 0.87 1.37 -2.01
C ASN A 109 1.56 0.05 -1.74
N VAL A 110 2.08 -0.59 -2.78
CA VAL A 110 2.72 -1.90 -2.69
C VAL A 110 3.95 -1.95 -3.60
N ARG A 111 4.99 -2.64 -3.16
CA ARG A 111 6.15 -2.95 -3.99
C ARG A 111 6.66 -4.35 -3.68
N ILE A 112 7.01 -5.11 -4.71
CA ILE A 112 7.80 -6.32 -4.57
C ILE A 112 9.25 -5.88 -4.41
N LEU A 113 9.84 -6.17 -3.26
CA LEU A 113 11.23 -5.80 -2.94
C LEU A 113 12.21 -6.83 -3.50
N ASP A 114 11.80 -8.08 -3.49
CA ASP A 114 12.61 -9.18 -4.01
C ASP A 114 11.71 -10.37 -4.39
N MET A 115 12.09 -11.08 -5.43
CA MET A 115 11.41 -12.28 -5.90
C MET A 115 12.42 -13.17 -6.64
N ALA A 116 12.44 -14.45 -6.27
CA ALA A 116 13.24 -15.44 -6.97
C ALA A 116 12.67 -15.70 -8.37
N GLU A 117 13.55 -15.88 -9.37
CA GLU A 117 13.16 -16.14 -10.76
C GLU A 117 12.34 -17.44 -10.93
N ASP A 118 12.56 -18.40 -10.03
CA ASP A 118 11.80 -19.66 -9.97
C ASP A 118 10.52 -19.57 -9.14
N GLY A 119 10.18 -18.39 -8.61
CA GLY A 119 9.00 -18.14 -7.78
C GLY A 119 9.02 -18.81 -6.41
N SER A 120 10.17 -19.27 -5.93
CA SER A 120 10.29 -19.95 -4.62
C SER A 120 10.35 -18.99 -3.44
N PHE A 121 10.62 -17.71 -3.69
CA PHE A 121 10.77 -16.68 -2.67
C PHE A 121 10.12 -15.37 -3.10
N LEU A 122 9.51 -14.68 -2.14
CA LEU A 122 8.89 -13.37 -2.32
C LEU A 122 9.08 -12.50 -1.07
N ARG A 123 9.51 -11.26 -1.27
CA ARG A 123 9.56 -10.22 -0.26
C ARG A 123 8.80 -8.98 -0.74
N MET A 124 7.85 -8.50 0.06
CA MET A 124 7.01 -7.38 -0.30
C MET A 124 7.06 -6.28 0.76
N TRP A 125 6.87 -5.06 0.31
CA TRP A 125 6.52 -3.91 1.12
C TRP A 125 5.12 -3.43 0.76
N TYR A 126 4.34 -2.96 1.74
CA TYR A 126 3.06 -2.32 1.52
C TYR A 126 2.80 -1.23 2.55
N SER A 127 2.09 -0.18 2.14
CA SER A 127 1.75 0.92 3.01
C SER A 127 0.55 0.61 3.90
N ASN A 128 0.28 1.49 4.85
CA ASN A 128 -1.01 1.54 5.52
C ASN A 128 -2.12 1.71 4.49
N GLY A 129 -3.30 1.17 4.80
CA GLY A 129 -4.52 1.45 4.06
C GLY A 129 -5.09 2.82 4.40
N PHE A 130 -5.57 3.53 3.39
CA PHE A 130 -6.27 4.80 3.53
C PHE A 130 -7.67 4.69 2.99
N SER A 131 -8.64 5.25 3.72
CA SER A 131 -10.01 5.32 3.24
C SER A 131 -10.08 6.00 1.89
N ALA A 132 -10.70 5.32 0.94
CA ALA A 132 -10.92 5.85 -0.39
C ALA A 132 -12.23 6.65 -0.50
N ASP A 133 -13.16 6.46 0.46
CA ASP A 133 -14.53 6.97 0.36
C ASP A 133 -15.01 7.73 1.60
N ASP A 134 -14.28 7.69 2.72
CA ASP A 134 -14.70 8.38 3.94
C ASP A 134 -14.49 9.89 3.85
N ASN A 135 -15.58 10.62 3.74
CA ASN A 135 -15.61 12.08 3.75
C ASN A 135 -15.99 12.68 5.12
N SER A 136 -16.16 11.87 6.14
CA SER A 136 -16.67 12.31 7.46
C SER A 136 -15.77 13.31 8.19
N VAL A 137 -14.48 13.32 7.83
CA VAL A 137 -13.49 14.27 8.38
C VAL A 137 -13.32 15.54 7.55
N TRP A 138 -14.06 15.65 6.41
CA TRP A 138 -14.00 16.79 5.51
C TRP A 138 -15.15 17.77 5.76
N TYR A 139 -14.82 19.03 5.79
CA TYR A 139 -15.85 20.08 5.90
C TYR A 139 -15.51 21.27 5.00
N PRO A 140 -16.43 21.66 4.11
CA PRO A 140 -17.67 20.94 3.78
C PRO A 140 -17.37 19.62 3.05
N THR A 141 -18.23 18.60 3.21
CA THR A 141 -17.98 17.24 2.70
C THR A 141 -17.83 17.17 1.18
N TRP A 142 -18.48 18.07 0.44
CA TRP A 142 -18.40 18.10 -1.03
C TRP A 142 -16.98 18.37 -1.57
N ILE A 143 -16.11 18.99 -0.76
CA ILE A 143 -14.73 19.26 -1.20
C ILE A 143 -13.95 17.96 -1.38
N PHE A 144 -14.25 16.94 -0.57
CA PHE A 144 -13.65 15.61 -0.71
C PHE A 144 -13.88 15.02 -2.11
N ASP A 145 -15.12 15.07 -2.61
CA ASP A 145 -15.46 14.53 -3.92
C ASP A 145 -14.70 15.23 -5.05
N LYS A 146 -14.56 16.56 -4.96
CA LYS A 146 -13.80 17.34 -5.92
C LYS A 146 -12.31 17.01 -5.88
N ILE A 147 -11.71 16.97 -4.70
CA ILE A 147 -10.29 16.62 -4.53
C ILE A 147 -10.03 15.19 -5.03
N LYS A 148 -10.89 14.25 -4.65
CA LYS A 148 -10.77 12.85 -5.10
C LYS A 148 -10.91 12.71 -6.61
N ALA A 149 -11.83 13.44 -7.23
CA ALA A 149 -12.03 13.40 -8.69
C ALA A 149 -10.83 13.94 -9.47
N ASN A 150 -10.13 14.95 -8.94
CA ASN A 150 -9.00 15.58 -9.62
C ASN A 150 -7.64 14.92 -9.30
N PHE A 151 -7.45 14.45 -8.07
CA PHE A 151 -6.13 14.03 -7.57
C PHE A 151 -6.10 12.60 -7.00
N GLY A 152 -7.25 11.91 -7.02
CA GLY A 152 -7.41 10.61 -6.38
C GLY A 152 -7.64 10.69 -4.87
N PRO A 153 -7.77 9.55 -4.20
CA PRO A 153 -7.98 9.49 -2.76
C PRO A 153 -6.74 9.98 -2.00
N PRO A 154 -6.89 10.33 -0.71
CA PRO A 154 -5.76 10.69 0.14
C PRO A 154 -4.68 9.61 0.15
N CYS A 155 -3.43 10.02 0.26
CA CYS A 155 -2.29 9.12 0.24
C CYS A 155 -1.86 8.70 1.63
N ALA A 156 -1.35 7.47 1.74
CA ALA A 156 -0.69 7.02 2.95
C ALA A 156 0.54 7.89 3.27
N THR A 157 0.74 8.19 4.55
CA THR A 157 1.91 8.95 5.04
C THR A 157 2.67 8.21 6.12
N GLY A 158 2.15 7.07 6.57
CA GLY A 158 2.76 6.25 7.59
C GLY A 158 4.10 5.71 7.14
N GLN A 159 4.98 5.57 8.10
CA GLN A 159 6.30 5.04 7.91
C GLN A 159 6.28 3.55 8.22
N LEU A 160 6.89 2.76 7.37
CA LEU A 160 7.01 1.33 7.53
C LEU A 160 8.46 0.91 7.43
N GLY A 161 8.87 0.11 8.40
CA GLY A 161 10.22 -0.38 8.48
C GLY A 161 11.19 0.54 9.22
N ASP A 162 12.39 0.05 9.49
CA ASP A 162 13.50 0.83 10.00
C ASP A 162 14.33 1.43 8.86
N GLY A 163 15.28 2.26 9.20
CA GLY A 163 16.10 2.96 8.21
C GLY A 163 17.25 2.12 7.63
N ASP A 164 17.35 0.84 7.94
CA ASP A 164 18.53 0.04 7.59
C ASP A 164 18.42 -0.64 6.22
N ASP A 165 17.20 -0.80 5.69
CA ASP A 165 16.98 -1.33 4.34
C ASP A 165 16.75 -0.22 3.32
N ALA A 166 17.64 -0.14 2.33
CA ALA A 166 17.60 0.89 1.31
C ALA A 166 16.33 0.82 0.45
N LEU A 167 15.83 -0.39 0.14
CA LEU A 167 14.60 -0.54 -0.67
C LEU A 167 13.35 -0.09 0.10
N VAL A 168 13.33 -0.36 1.41
CA VAL A 168 12.24 0.13 2.28
C VAL A 168 12.32 1.64 2.43
N MET A 169 13.51 2.21 2.56
CA MET A 169 13.70 3.66 2.56
C MET A 169 13.18 4.29 1.26
N ASP A 170 13.49 3.71 0.12
CA ASP A 170 13.01 4.20 -1.18
C ASP A 170 11.47 4.17 -1.25
N CYS A 171 10.83 3.12 -0.73
CA CYS A 171 9.38 3.04 -0.64
C CYS A 171 8.80 4.15 0.24
N ASN A 172 9.39 4.40 1.41
CA ASN A 172 8.97 5.48 2.30
C ASN A 172 9.14 6.87 1.66
N LEU A 173 10.26 7.10 0.99
CA LEU A 173 10.50 8.36 0.27
C LEU A 173 9.52 8.57 -0.86
N GLU A 174 9.23 7.54 -1.66
CA GLU A 174 8.24 7.64 -2.74
C GLU A 174 6.83 7.90 -2.20
N GLN A 175 6.46 7.25 -1.09
CA GLN A 175 5.19 7.50 -0.41
C GLN A 175 5.06 8.95 0.05
N TRP A 176 6.11 9.52 0.65
CA TRP A 176 6.10 10.91 1.09
C TRP A 176 6.07 11.89 -0.08
N ARG A 177 6.76 11.60 -1.18
CA ARG A 177 6.66 12.40 -2.42
C ARG A 177 5.25 12.39 -2.98
N GLN A 178 4.61 11.22 -3.01
CA GLN A 178 3.21 11.08 -3.44
C GLN A 178 2.28 11.91 -2.55
N ALA A 179 2.40 11.79 -1.24
CA ALA A 179 1.57 12.52 -0.29
C ALA A 179 1.80 14.03 -0.36
N ALA A 180 3.06 14.46 -0.47
CA ALA A 180 3.42 15.87 -0.63
C ALA A 180 2.82 16.47 -1.91
N LYS A 181 2.95 15.75 -3.02
CA LYS A 181 2.37 16.20 -4.29
C LYS A 181 0.86 16.29 -4.20
N TRP A 182 0.20 15.27 -3.69
CA TRP A 182 -1.25 15.25 -3.51
C TRP A 182 -1.73 16.42 -2.64
N GLN A 183 -1.05 16.69 -1.53
CA GLN A 183 -1.36 17.80 -0.64
C GLN A 183 -1.17 19.15 -1.32
N ALA A 184 -0.06 19.35 -2.03
CA ALA A 184 0.23 20.59 -2.75
C ALA A 184 -0.79 20.83 -3.88
N ASP A 185 -1.10 19.82 -4.69
CA ASP A 185 -2.08 19.91 -5.76
C ASP A 185 -3.49 20.22 -5.20
N SER A 186 -3.88 19.59 -4.11
CA SER A 186 -5.16 19.84 -3.43
C SER A 186 -5.25 21.27 -2.88
N ILE A 187 -4.18 21.78 -2.26
CA ILE A 187 -4.12 23.16 -1.77
C ILE A 187 -4.21 24.15 -2.93
N ASN A 188 -3.45 23.95 -3.98
CA ASN A 188 -3.48 24.81 -5.16
C ASN A 188 -4.88 24.84 -5.80
N TYR A 189 -5.53 23.69 -5.92
CA TYR A 189 -6.90 23.62 -6.39
C TYR A 189 -7.87 24.43 -5.51
N MET A 190 -7.78 24.26 -4.19
CA MET A 190 -8.65 25.00 -3.26
C MET A 190 -8.45 26.51 -3.37
N ILE A 191 -7.22 26.98 -3.56
CA ILE A 191 -6.92 28.41 -3.72
C ILE A 191 -7.45 28.93 -5.06
N HIS A 192 -7.14 28.27 -6.15
CA HIS A 192 -7.39 28.80 -7.49
C HIS A 192 -8.80 28.52 -8.01
N GLU A 193 -9.38 27.39 -7.67
CA GLU A 193 -10.67 26.96 -8.20
C GLU A 193 -11.83 27.15 -7.22
N GLU A 194 -11.56 27.06 -5.92
CA GLU A 194 -12.59 27.20 -4.88
C GLU A 194 -12.52 28.55 -4.11
N GLY A 195 -11.56 29.40 -4.44
CA GLY A 195 -11.45 30.75 -3.89
C GLY A 195 -11.06 30.79 -2.40
N VAL A 196 -10.35 29.78 -1.91
CA VAL A 196 -9.85 29.76 -0.53
C VAL A 196 -8.73 30.76 -0.38
N GLU A 197 -8.89 31.71 0.52
CA GLU A 197 -7.92 32.80 0.74
C GLU A 197 -6.85 32.46 1.79
N VAL A 198 -7.15 31.57 2.73
CA VAL A 198 -6.23 31.20 3.82
C VAL A 198 -6.20 29.69 3.98
N VAL A 199 -4.99 29.12 3.98
CA VAL A 199 -4.77 27.69 4.19
C VAL A 199 -3.85 27.48 5.37
N PHE A 200 -4.28 26.68 6.33
CA PHE A 200 -3.42 26.12 7.37
C PHE A 200 -3.22 24.64 7.08
N SER A 201 -1.98 24.24 6.85
CA SER A 201 -1.65 22.87 6.49
C SER A 201 -0.45 22.38 7.30
N HIS A 202 -0.42 21.09 7.58
CA HIS A 202 0.71 20.40 8.19
C HIS A 202 1.34 19.43 7.20
N PHE A 203 2.60 19.64 6.87
CA PHE A 203 3.37 18.76 6.04
C PHE A 203 4.20 17.80 6.92
N HIS A 204 3.71 16.57 7.10
CA HIS A 204 4.23 15.63 8.09
C HIS A 204 5.48 14.86 7.62
N GLY A 205 5.83 14.89 6.33
CA GLY A 205 6.96 14.13 5.77
C GLY A 205 8.30 14.37 6.48
N PRO A 206 8.76 15.63 6.68
CA PRO A 206 10.01 15.91 7.37
C PRO A 206 10.06 15.45 8.83
N ASP A 207 8.96 15.57 9.55
CA ASP A 207 8.84 15.10 10.92
C ASP A 207 8.97 13.57 11.00
N MET A 208 8.23 12.86 10.16
CA MET A 208 8.31 11.40 10.05
C MET A 208 9.71 10.93 9.67
N ALA A 209 10.35 11.61 8.71
CA ALA A 209 11.73 11.32 8.33
C ALA A 209 12.71 11.52 9.49
N GLY A 210 12.51 12.60 10.27
CA GLY A 210 13.30 12.87 11.47
C GLY A 210 13.20 11.74 12.49
N HIS A 211 12.00 11.28 12.78
CA HIS A 211 11.79 10.17 13.71
C HIS A 211 12.47 8.87 13.26
N THR A 212 12.51 8.59 11.96
CA THR A 212 13.11 7.34 11.46
C THR A 212 14.61 7.40 11.32
N TYR A 213 15.11 8.46 10.68
CA TYR A 213 16.48 8.45 10.17
C TYR A 213 17.48 9.15 11.06
N MET A 214 17.02 9.94 12.04
CA MET A 214 17.94 10.62 12.97
C MET A 214 18.80 9.67 13.80
N ARG A 215 18.27 8.49 14.17
CA ARG A 215 19.05 7.46 14.86
C ARG A 215 20.14 6.91 13.94
N THR A 216 19.76 6.50 12.73
CA THR A 216 20.68 5.96 11.73
C THR A 216 21.78 6.96 11.36
N LEU A 217 21.45 8.24 11.26
CA LEU A 217 22.43 9.29 11.00
C LEU A 217 23.43 9.46 12.16
N LYS A 218 22.96 9.37 13.41
CA LYS A 218 23.84 9.44 14.59
C LYS A 218 24.77 8.23 14.72
N GLU A 219 24.33 7.06 14.32
CA GLU A 219 25.12 5.83 14.36
C GLU A 219 26.17 5.77 13.25
N ARG A 220 26.03 6.58 12.20
CA ARG A 220 26.97 6.68 11.06
C ARG A 220 27.89 7.91 11.12
N ALA A 221 27.68 8.81 12.04
CA ALA A 221 28.49 10.00 12.27
C ALA A 221 29.59 9.73 13.31
#